data_1f404e009aa1a6d20f735137dea7808b
#
_entry.id   1f404e009aa1a6d20f735137dea7808b
#
_cell.length_a   1.000
_cell.length_b   1.000
_cell.length_c   1.000
_cell.angle_alpha   90.00
_cell.angle_beta   90.00
_cell.angle_gamma   90.00
#
_symmetry.space_group_name_H-M   'P 1'
#
loop_
_entity.id
_entity.type
_entity.pdbx_description
1 polymer ?
#
loop_
_entity_poly.entity_id
_entity_poly.type
_entity_poly.pdbx_seq_one_letter_code
_entity_poly.pdbx_strand_id
1 'polypeptide(L)'
;MKLRNMTSLYLVSDTGILCLYRIGSRVANQKYIGSAGGHFEPVELNDALRCVLREMEEELGLKPEDVQDLRLRYITYRLKDGEIRQNYYFFGSLKEERTLQSTEGELHWISYDGFEDLNMPLSAKHMILHYLETGRFDDNLYGGVTDERGTRFVPLKEFDD
;
A
#
# COMPACT_ATOMS: atom_id res chain seq x y z
N MET A 1 -6.79 5.97 -23.45
CA MET A 1 -5.79 5.76 -22.40
C MET A 1 -6.35 4.80 -21.36
N LYS A 2 -5.54 3.87 -20.93
CA LYS A 2 -5.96 2.84 -19.98
C LYS A 2 -5.67 3.28 -18.54
N LEU A 3 -6.60 3.01 -17.64
CA LEU A 3 -6.43 3.22 -16.20
C LEU A 3 -6.21 1.86 -15.53
N ARG A 4 -5.25 1.80 -14.64
CA ARG A 4 -4.92 0.61 -13.87
C ARG A 4 -5.05 0.92 -12.39
N ASN A 5 -6.11 0.41 -11.77
CA ASN A 5 -6.39 0.62 -10.36
C ASN A 5 -5.91 -0.57 -9.52
N MET A 6 -5.15 -0.27 -8.47
CA MET A 6 -4.61 -1.26 -7.55
C MET A 6 -4.75 -0.78 -6.10
N THR A 7 -4.90 -1.73 -5.19
CA THR A 7 -4.76 -1.46 -3.76
C THR A 7 -3.49 -2.10 -3.23
N SER A 8 -2.96 -1.52 -2.16
CA SER A 8 -1.93 -2.11 -1.31
C SER A 8 -2.29 -1.87 0.14
N LEU A 9 -2.08 -2.89 0.96
CA LEU A 9 -2.24 -2.81 2.41
C LEU A 9 -0.86 -2.87 3.06
N TYR A 10 -0.61 -1.98 4.01
CA TYR A 10 0.56 -2.05 4.88
C TYR A 10 0.07 -2.21 6.32
N LEU A 11 0.34 -3.36 6.91
CA LEU A 11 0.08 -3.59 8.33
C LEU A 11 1.24 -3.04 9.15
N VAL A 12 0.92 -2.22 10.13
CA VAL A 12 1.91 -1.53 10.96
C VAL A 12 1.83 -2.00 12.40
N SER A 13 2.97 -1.94 13.09
CA SER A 13 3.10 -2.13 14.52
C SER A 13 3.85 -0.95 15.13
N ASP A 14 4.10 -0.98 16.44
CA ASP A 14 4.88 0.06 17.11
C ASP A 14 6.32 0.16 16.58
N THR A 15 6.86 -0.91 16.01
CA THR A 15 8.28 -0.98 15.65
C THR A 15 8.56 -1.14 14.17
N GLY A 16 7.55 -1.45 13.35
CA GLY A 16 7.79 -1.69 11.93
C GLY A 16 6.54 -1.87 11.09
N ILE A 17 6.77 -2.23 9.85
CA ILE A 17 5.73 -2.46 8.83
C ILE A 17 5.92 -3.85 8.25
N LEU A 18 4.83 -4.60 8.12
CA LEU A 18 4.82 -5.92 7.51
C LEU A 18 4.88 -5.78 6.00
N CYS A 19 5.92 -6.30 5.39
CA CYS A 19 6.12 -6.29 3.95
C CYS A 19 6.21 -7.71 3.41
N LEU A 20 5.74 -7.87 2.17
CA LEU A 20 5.83 -9.11 1.43
C LEU A 20 7.07 -9.05 0.54
N TYR A 21 7.94 -10.05 0.67
CA TYR A 21 9.01 -10.30 -0.30
C TYR A 21 8.47 -11.23 -1.38
N ARG A 22 8.28 -10.70 -2.56
CA ARG A 22 7.63 -11.43 -3.64
C ARG A 22 8.64 -12.22 -4.46
N ILE A 23 8.36 -13.52 -4.62
CA ILE A 23 9.20 -14.46 -5.35
C ILE A 23 8.38 -15.05 -6.51
N GLY A 24 9.00 -15.14 -7.71
CA GLY A 24 8.38 -15.77 -8.87
C GLY A 24 7.37 -14.92 -9.64
N SER A 25 7.23 -13.64 -9.31
CA SER A 25 6.38 -12.71 -10.06
C SER A 25 7.16 -11.98 -11.15
N ARG A 26 6.51 -11.71 -12.29
CA ARG A 26 7.10 -10.90 -13.36
C ARG A 26 7.16 -9.42 -13.03
N VAL A 27 6.26 -8.92 -12.18
CA VAL A 27 6.05 -7.48 -11.95
C VAL A 27 6.88 -6.95 -10.78
N ALA A 28 6.99 -7.71 -9.71
CA ALA A 28 7.67 -7.26 -8.49
C ALA A 28 8.59 -8.34 -7.92
N ASN A 29 9.22 -9.12 -8.82
CA ASN A 29 10.10 -10.21 -8.43
C ASN A 29 11.30 -9.70 -7.64
N GLN A 30 11.62 -10.35 -6.51
CA GLN A 30 12.70 -10.01 -5.60
C GLN A 30 12.60 -8.58 -5.03
N LYS A 31 11.39 -8.08 -4.89
CA LYS A 31 11.12 -6.78 -4.26
C LYS A 31 10.18 -6.91 -3.08
N TYR A 32 10.33 -6.00 -2.14
CA TYR A 32 9.41 -5.86 -1.02
C TYR A 32 8.24 -4.98 -1.43
N ILE A 33 7.03 -5.45 -1.17
CA ILE A 33 5.78 -4.73 -1.43
C ILE A 33 4.92 -4.75 -0.17
N GLY A 34 3.71 -4.19 -0.25
CA GLY A 34 2.77 -4.19 0.86
C GLY A 34 2.41 -5.59 1.36
N SER A 35 1.86 -5.67 2.54
CA SER A 35 1.44 -6.93 3.19
C SER A 35 0.48 -7.74 2.33
N ALA A 36 -0.44 -7.04 1.64
CA ALA A 36 -1.40 -7.60 0.69
C ALA A 36 -1.80 -6.52 -0.32
N GLY A 37 -2.43 -6.91 -1.42
CA GLY A 37 -2.96 -5.98 -2.40
C GLY A 37 -3.15 -6.62 -3.77
N GLY A 38 -3.76 -5.88 -4.67
CA GLY A 38 -4.00 -6.34 -6.02
C GLY A 38 -4.87 -5.41 -6.84
N HIS A 39 -5.21 -5.87 -8.02
CA HIS A 39 -6.03 -5.13 -8.98
C HIS A 39 -7.50 -5.09 -8.56
N PHE A 40 -8.16 -3.98 -8.86
CA PHE A 40 -9.61 -3.87 -8.72
C PHE A 40 -10.32 -4.83 -9.66
N GLU A 41 -11.33 -5.50 -9.14
CA GLU A 41 -12.34 -6.17 -9.95
C GLU A 41 -13.39 -5.16 -10.43
N PRO A 42 -14.14 -5.44 -11.54
CA PRO A 42 -15.11 -4.48 -12.07
C PRO A 42 -16.12 -3.98 -11.05
N VAL A 43 -16.55 -4.83 -10.12
CA VAL A 43 -17.53 -4.48 -9.07
C VAL A 43 -16.94 -3.59 -7.97
N GLU A 44 -15.63 -3.40 -7.97
CA GLU A 44 -14.89 -2.65 -6.95
C GLU A 44 -14.47 -1.25 -7.40
N LEU A 45 -14.81 -0.84 -8.63
CA LEU A 45 -14.27 0.38 -9.25
C LEU A 45 -14.52 1.67 -8.47
N ASN A 46 -15.54 1.75 -7.65
CA ASN A 46 -15.80 2.90 -6.78
C ASN A 46 -15.67 2.54 -5.30
N ASP A 47 -15.03 1.44 -5.00
CA ASP A 47 -14.97 0.91 -3.65
C ASP A 47 -13.59 0.29 -3.37
N ALA A 48 -12.61 1.16 -3.13
CA ALA A 48 -11.24 0.72 -2.84
C ALA A 48 -11.15 -0.10 -1.55
N LEU A 49 -11.99 0.20 -0.57
CA LEU A 49 -12.03 -0.56 0.68
C LEU A 49 -12.46 -2.01 0.43
N ARG A 50 -13.47 -2.22 -0.41
CA ARG A 50 -13.91 -3.58 -0.78
C ARG A 50 -12.77 -4.35 -1.44
N CYS A 51 -12.03 -3.72 -2.33
CA CYS A 51 -10.88 -4.34 -2.98
C CYS A 51 -9.80 -4.76 -1.98
N VAL A 52 -9.37 -3.86 -1.10
CA VAL A 52 -8.30 -4.18 -0.14
C VAL A 52 -8.73 -5.25 0.86
N LEU A 53 -9.98 -5.24 1.29
CA LEU A 53 -10.51 -6.27 2.20
C LEU A 53 -10.56 -7.64 1.53
N ARG A 54 -10.94 -7.71 0.26
CA ARG A 54 -10.93 -8.97 -0.50
C ARG A 54 -9.50 -9.51 -0.66
N GLU A 55 -8.56 -8.67 -1.08
CA GLU A 55 -7.16 -9.08 -1.24
C GLU A 55 -6.54 -9.51 0.11
N MET A 56 -6.85 -8.80 1.17
CA MET A 56 -6.39 -9.14 2.53
C MET A 56 -6.86 -10.53 2.96
N GLU A 57 -8.12 -10.85 2.70
CA GLU A 57 -8.67 -12.17 3.03
C GLU A 57 -8.07 -13.26 2.14
N GLU A 58 -7.99 -13.04 0.83
CA GLU A 58 -7.44 -14.01 -0.13
C GLU A 58 -5.96 -14.32 0.15
N GLU A 59 -5.15 -13.32 0.42
CA GLU A 59 -3.70 -13.46 0.54
C GLU A 59 -3.23 -13.79 1.97
N LEU A 60 -3.88 -13.23 2.98
CA LEU A 60 -3.45 -13.33 4.39
C LEU A 60 -4.42 -14.11 5.27
N GLY A 61 -5.62 -14.41 4.79
CA GLY A 61 -6.67 -15.04 5.60
C GLY A 61 -7.22 -14.15 6.70
N LEU A 62 -7.01 -12.83 6.61
CA LEU A 62 -7.52 -11.87 7.58
C LEU A 62 -8.90 -11.37 7.18
N LYS A 63 -9.79 -11.27 8.16
CA LYS A 63 -11.12 -10.69 8.03
C LYS A 63 -11.14 -9.27 8.56
N PRO A 64 -12.17 -8.45 8.21
CA PRO A 64 -12.27 -7.07 8.72
C PRO A 64 -12.16 -6.97 10.24
N GLU A 65 -12.73 -7.92 10.98
CA GLU A 65 -12.68 -7.96 12.44
C GLU A 65 -11.30 -8.24 13.04
N ASP A 66 -10.35 -8.71 12.22
CA ASP A 66 -8.99 -9.01 12.67
C ASP A 66 -8.08 -7.80 12.67
N VAL A 67 -8.51 -6.71 12.04
CA VAL A 67 -7.71 -5.49 11.88
C VAL A 67 -8.41 -4.28 12.50
N GLN A 68 -7.61 -3.29 12.84
CA GLN A 68 -8.10 -2.01 13.37
C GLN A 68 -7.40 -0.85 12.68
N ASP A 69 -8.03 0.32 12.75
CA ASP A 69 -7.51 1.56 12.16
C ASP A 69 -7.16 1.44 10.68
N LEU A 70 -7.90 0.61 9.95
CA LEU A 70 -7.73 0.44 8.52
C LEU A 70 -8.24 1.69 7.79
N ARG A 71 -7.34 2.41 7.14
CA ARG A 71 -7.64 3.68 6.46
C ARG A 71 -6.90 3.80 5.16
N LEU A 72 -7.55 4.42 4.18
CA LEU A 72 -6.89 4.90 2.98
C LEU A 72 -6.03 6.12 3.36
N ARG A 73 -4.73 6.05 3.11
CA ARG A 73 -3.80 7.10 3.50
C ARG A 73 -3.13 7.77 2.31
N TYR A 74 -2.99 7.07 1.19
CA TYR A 74 -2.34 7.60 -0.01
C TYR A 74 -3.07 7.14 -1.26
N ILE A 75 -3.16 8.04 -2.23
CA ILE A 75 -3.52 7.72 -3.61
C ILE A 75 -2.41 8.28 -4.48
N THR A 76 -1.76 7.44 -5.28
CA THR A 76 -0.68 7.88 -6.17
C THR A 76 -1.00 7.61 -7.62
N TYR A 77 -0.48 8.47 -8.48
CA TYR A 77 -0.63 8.41 -9.93
C TYR A 77 0.73 8.35 -10.61
N ARG A 78 0.82 7.54 -11.64
CA ARG A 78 1.99 7.43 -12.48
C ARG A 78 1.59 7.06 -13.90
N LEU A 79 2.16 7.76 -14.88
CA LEU A 79 2.04 7.37 -16.28
C LEU A 79 3.19 6.43 -16.62
N LYS A 80 2.88 5.23 -17.08
CA LYS A 80 3.88 4.26 -17.53
C LYS A 80 3.33 3.40 -18.65
N ASP A 81 4.08 3.25 -19.73
CA ASP A 81 3.74 2.40 -20.88
C ASP A 81 2.34 2.73 -21.45
N GLY A 82 1.99 4.02 -21.51
CA GLY A 82 0.71 4.50 -22.03
C GLY A 82 -0.49 4.26 -21.13
N GLU A 83 -0.29 3.82 -19.89
CA GLU A 83 -1.37 3.65 -18.92
C GLU A 83 -1.15 4.51 -17.67
N ILE A 84 -2.23 5.01 -17.11
CA ILE A 84 -2.21 5.67 -15.81
C ILE A 84 -2.36 4.60 -14.74
N ARG A 85 -1.34 4.46 -13.92
CA ARG A 85 -1.35 3.56 -12.77
C ARG A 85 -1.76 4.34 -11.53
N GLN A 86 -2.86 3.93 -10.92
CA GLN A 86 -3.43 4.55 -9.74
C GLN A 86 -3.40 3.54 -8.59
N ASN A 87 -2.65 3.86 -7.55
CA ASN A 87 -2.49 3.00 -6.39
C ASN A 87 -3.15 3.63 -5.16
N TYR A 88 -3.97 2.82 -4.49
CA TYR A 88 -4.64 3.16 -3.24
C TYR A 88 -3.92 2.43 -2.11
N TYR A 89 -3.28 3.18 -1.21
CA TYR A 89 -2.50 2.61 -0.12
C TYR A 89 -3.27 2.73 1.20
N PHE A 90 -3.61 1.58 1.75
CA PHE A 90 -4.24 1.45 3.05
C PHE A 90 -3.21 1.09 4.10
N PHE A 91 -3.39 1.64 5.29
CA PHE A 91 -2.63 1.28 6.48
C PHE A 91 -3.60 0.82 7.55
N GLY A 92 -3.17 -0.15 8.34
CA GLY A 92 -3.94 -0.68 9.44
C GLY A 92 -3.06 -1.49 10.37
N SER A 93 -3.60 -2.00 11.45
CA SER A 93 -2.88 -2.85 12.39
C SER A 93 -3.70 -4.07 12.79
N LEU A 94 -3.04 -5.11 13.25
CA LEU A 94 -3.70 -6.29 13.80
C LEU A 94 -4.28 -5.95 15.17
N LYS A 95 -5.51 -6.39 15.44
CA LYS A 95 -6.09 -6.29 16.77
C LYS A 95 -5.36 -7.16 17.78
N GLU A 96 -4.93 -8.34 17.33
CA GLU A 96 -4.16 -9.28 18.13
C GLU A 96 -2.91 -9.67 17.36
N GLU A 97 -1.76 -9.63 18.03
CA GLU A 97 -0.50 -10.06 17.45
C GLU A 97 -0.56 -11.54 17.10
N ARG A 98 -0.20 -11.87 15.85
CA ARG A 98 -0.12 -13.26 15.39
C ARG A 98 0.82 -13.39 14.22
N THR A 99 1.32 -14.60 14.01
CA THR A 99 2.13 -14.93 12.84
C THR A 99 1.23 -15.09 11.62
N LEU A 100 1.56 -14.38 10.54
CA LEU A 100 0.84 -14.44 9.27
C LEU A 100 1.66 -15.15 8.20
N GLN A 101 0.97 -15.76 7.27
CA GLN A 101 1.54 -16.33 6.05
C GLN A 101 0.81 -15.74 4.85
N SER A 102 1.53 -15.53 3.76
CA SER A 102 0.96 -15.07 2.50
C SER A 102 1.03 -16.14 1.44
N THR A 103 0.01 -16.21 0.60
CA THR A 103 0.01 -17.06 -0.59
C THR A 103 0.94 -16.54 -1.70
N GLU A 104 1.43 -15.30 -1.58
CA GLU A 104 2.16 -14.59 -2.63
C GLU A 104 3.68 -14.49 -2.41
N GLY A 105 4.17 -14.93 -1.26
CA GLY A 105 5.60 -14.86 -0.93
C GLY A 105 5.87 -14.91 0.57
N GLU A 106 7.01 -14.38 0.97
CA GLU A 106 7.45 -14.36 2.37
C GLU A 106 7.13 -13.02 3.03
N LEU A 107 6.53 -13.06 4.23
CA LEU A 107 6.25 -11.87 5.03
C LEU A 107 7.39 -11.58 6.00
N HIS A 108 7.80 -10.31 6.06
CA HIS A 108 8.83 -9.82 6.97
C HIS A 108 8.40 -8.51 7.62
N TRP A 109 8.53 -8.44 8.93
CA TRP A 109 8.42 -7.17 9.65
C TRP A 109 9.70 -6.37 9.43
N ILE A 110 9.57 -5.23 8.78
CA ILE A 110 10.69 -4.33 8.50
C ILE A 110 10.64 -3.19 9.51
N SER A 111 11.74 -3.02 10.25
CA SER A 111 11.89 -1.92 11.19
C SER A 111 11.73 -0.56 10.49
N TYR A 112 11.20 0.45 11.18
CA TYR A 112 10.99 1.79 10.62
C TYR A 112 12.26 2.44 10.07
N ASP A 113 13.43 2.08 10.58
CA ASP A 113 14.73 2.56 10.07
C ASP A 113 15.33 1.68 8.97
N GLY A 114 14.65 0.62 8.56
CA GLY A 114 15.13 -0.34 7.57
C GLY A 114 14.67 -0.10 6.13
N PHE A 115 13.93 0.98 5.84
CA PHE A 115 13.30 1.17 4.53
C PHE A 115 14.17 1.90 3.50
N GLU A 116 15.12 2.70 3.90
CA GLU A 116 15.89 3.54 3.00
C GLU A 116 16.60 2.74 1.91
N ASP A 117 17.23 1.62 2.28
CA ASP A 117 17.96 0.75 1.37
C ASP A 117 17.14 -0.47 0.91
N LEU A 118 15.89 -0.58 1.31
CA LEU A 118 15.04 -1.71 0.96
C LEU A 118 14.67 -1.68 -0.53
N ASN A 119 14.82 -2.81 -1.21
CA ASN A 119 14.45 -2.91 -2.62
C ASN A 119 12.93 -2.96 -2.79
N MET A 120 12.35 -1.86 -3.23
CA MET A 120 10.92 -1.68 -3.41
C MET A 120 10.61 -1.06 -4.78
N PRO A 121 9.40 -1.26 -5.33
CA PRO A 121 8.95 -0.47 -6.46
C PRO A 121 9.01 1.03 -6.13
N LEU A 122 9.42 1.85 -7.08
CA LEU A 122 9.78 3.25 -6.84
C LEU A 122 8.65 4.08 -6.20
N SER A 123 7.44 3.98 -6.73
CA SER A 123 6.30 4.75 -6.20
C SER A 123 5.96 4.35 -4.76
N ALA A 124 5.99 3.05 -4.47
CA ALA A 124 5.78 2.53 -3.11
C ALA A 124 6.89 2.99 -2.16
N LYS A 125 8.14 2.98 -2.65
CA LYS A 125 9.28 3.47 -1.87
C LYS A 125 9.10 4.93 -1.46
N HIS A 126 8.78 5.80 -2.41
CA HIS A 126 8.52 7.22 -2.13
C HIS A 126 7.37 7.41 -1.15
N MET A 127 6.31 6.64 -1.31
CA MET A 127 5.15 6.69 -0.41
C MET A 127 5.53 6.27 1.02
N ILE A 128 6.25 5.16 1.18
CA ILE A 128 6.68 4.69 2.49
C ILE A 128 7.61 5.70 3.17
N LEU A 129 8.57 6.26 2.43
CA LEU A 129 9.48 7.27 3.01
C LEU A 129 8.70 8.52 3.46
N HIS A 130 7.71 8.96 2.69
CA HIS A 130 6.84 10.06 3.10
C HIS A 130 6.02 9.68 4.34
N TYR A 131 5.48 8.47 4.38
CA TYR A 131 4.76 7.98 5.56
C TYR A 131 5.63 8.01 6.81
N LEU A 132 6.86 7.50 6.73
CA LEU A 132 7.78 7.45 7.87
C LEU A 132 8.19 8.83 8.37
N GLU A 133 8.39 9.79 7.46
CA GLU A 133 8.82 11.14 7.80
C GLU A 133 7.65 12.04 8.24
N THR A 134 6.48 11.86 7.62
CA THR A 134 5.37 12.81 7.76
C THR A 134 4.05 12.12 8.08
N GLY A 135 3.57 11.24 7.21
CA GLY A 135 2.20 10.75 7.24
C GLY A 135 1.84 9.94 8.49
N ARG A 136 2.79 9.21 9.07
CA ARG A 136 2.52 8.43 10.29
C ARG A 136 2.22 9.28 11.51
N PHE A 137 2.56 10.57 11.48
CA PHE A 137 2.34 11.51 12.58
C PHE A 137 1.05 12.32 12.43
N ASP A 138 0.28 12.09 11.37
CA ASP A 138 -1.01 12.72 11.14
C ASP A 138 -2.04 11.70 10.62
N ASP A 139 -3.26 12.16 10.37
CA ASP A 139 -4.37 11.36 9.82
C ASP A 139 -4.77 11.79 8.41
N ASN A 140 -3.95 12.57 7.72
CA ASN A 140 -4.29 13.08 6.40
C ASN A 140 -4.34 11.97 5.35
N LEU A 141 -5.20 12.16 4.37
CA LEU A 141 -5.14 11.46 3.09
C LEU A 141 -4.26 12.29 2.16
N TYR A 142 -3.27 11.65 1.54
CA TYR A 142 -2.35 12.31 0.62
C TYR A 142 -2.58 11.86 -0.81
N GLY A 143 -2.60 12.81 -1.73
CA GLY A 143 -2.45 12.55 -3.17
C GLY A 143 -1.00 12.68 -3.57
N GLY A 144 -0.51 11.77 -4.40
CA GLY A 144 0.87 11.79 -4.90
C GLY A 144 0.94 11.63 -6.40
N VAL A 145 1.80 12.41 -7.05
CA VAL A 145 2.07 12.31 -8.49
C VAL A 145 3.53 11.97 -8.69
N THR A 146 3.79 10.85 -9.35
CA THR A 146 5.14 10.36 -9.63
C THR A 146 5.55 10.69 -11.06
N ASP A 147 6.70 11.34 -11.20
CA ASP A 147 7.37 11.59 -12.47
C ASP A 147 8.87 11.27 -12.36
N GLU A 148 9.67 11.66 -13.35
CA GLU A 148 11.12 11.39 -13.35
C GLU A 148 11.89 12.09 -12.21
N ARG A 149 11.28 13.06 -11.54
CA ARG A 149 11.90 13.80 -10.42
C ARG A 149 11.57 13.18 -9.06
N GLY A 150 10.61 12.24 -9.01
CA GLY A 150 10.14 11.62 -7.78
C GLY A 150 8.64 11.72 -7.62
N THR A 151 8.16 11.65 -6.38
CA THR A 151 6.75 11.76 -6.06
C THR A 151 6.51 13.01 -5.23
N ARG A 152 5.54 13.82 -5.65
CA ARG A 152 5.08 14.98 -4.89
C ARG A 152 3.79 14.63 -4.19
N PHE A 153 3.76 14.82 -2.88
CA PHE A 153 2.62 14.52 -2.02
C PHE A 153 1.92 15.79 -1.56
N VAL A 154 0.60 15.80 -1.65
CA VAL A 154 -0.25 16.90 -1.21
C VAL A 154 -1.34 16.34 -0.32
N PRO A 155 -1.56 16.91 0.89
CA PRO A 155 -2.69 16.51 1.71
C PRO A 155 -4.00 16.91 1.03
N LEU A 156 -4.91 15.94 0.93
CA LEU A 156 -6.24 16.17 0.37
C LEU A 156 -7.16 16.61 1.50
N LYS A 157 -7.76 17.78 1.36
CA LYS A 157 -8.68 18.34 2.34
C LYS A 157 -9.97 18.73 1.65
N GLU A 158 -11.07 18.52 2.34
CA GLU A 158 -12.35 19.03 1.88
C GLU A 158 -12.34 20.55 1.95
N PHE A 159 -12.99 21.18 1.01
CA PHE A 159 -13.21 22.64 0.99
C PHE A 159 -14.57 22.92 0.37
N ASP A 160 -15.18 23.98 0.80
CA ASP A 160 -16.47 24.45 0.26
C ASP A 160 -16.21 25.43 -0.88
N ASP A 161 -16.98 25.31 -1.98
CA ASP A 161 -16.95 26.23 -3.13
C ASP A 161 -17.58 27.58 -2.81
#